data_4941856d54b31a7483c3b488ea88e694
#
_entry.id   4941856d54b31a7483c3b488ea88e694
#
_cell.length_a   1.000
_cell.length_b   1.000
_cell.length_c   1.000
_cell.angle_alpha   90.00
_cell.angle_beta   90.00
_cell.angle_gamma   90.00
#
_symmetry.space_group_name_H-M   'P 1'
#
loop_
_entity.id
_entity.type
_entity.pdbx_description
1 polymer ?
#
loop_
_entity_poly.entity_id
_entity_poly.type
_entity_poly.pdbx_seq_one_letter_code
_entity_poly.pdbx_strand_id
1 'polypeptide(L)'
;MKEPLAQRLRPRTLDEVCGQRHLLAPGQVFRRTIDRGVIPNMIFYGPSGVGKTTVASIIAANSGMRLYKLNGTTASTSDIKSVLGDIGTLHAANGILLYLDEIQYFNKRQQQSLLECVEQGTVTLIASTTENPYFYVYNALLSRCTVFEFKSLTAEDIAEGVKHAAQRLGESDGTPVNIPVDALEYLAQSAGGDMRKSLGNLEFAVNAAPVQDGTRLVTLEMVTQVAQRTAMRYDKEGDDHYDIVSAYQKSMRGSDPDAALHYLARLLEAGDLPSACRRLMVCACEDVGLAYPQIIPIVKAAVDAANMLGLPEARIPLADAVILVATSPKSNTGEAAIDRALADVRAGRSGPIPRQLQNKHYDGADAAVKGQHYQYAHDFANHWVDQQYLPDAIRDRQYYQFGDNKNEQAAAAYWQRIKGDKFKK
;
A
#
# COMPACT_ATOMS: atom_id res chain seq x y z
N MET A 1 -26.24 24.83 -1.12
CA MET A 1 -24.81 24.78 -1.49
C MET A 1 -24.72 24.13 -2.88
N LYS A 2 -23.94 24.70 -3.80
CA LYS A 2 -23.70 24.05 -5.10
C LYS A 2 -22.81 22.82 -4.87
N GLU A 3 -23.13 21.72 -5.52
CA GLU A 3 -22.33 20.49 -5.49
C GLU A 3 -20.92 20.76 -6.07
N PRO A 4 -19.83 20.19 -5.49
CA PRO A 4 -18.45 20.39 -5.97
C PRO A 4 -18.31 20.06 -7.47
N LEU A 5 -17.43 20.79 -8.17
CA LEU A 5 -17.22 20.65 -9.61
C LEU A 5 -16.89 19.20 -10.02
N ALA A 6 -16.01 18.56 -9.27
CA ALA A 6 -15.62 17.17 -9.51
C ALA A 6 -16.82 16.18 -9.48
N GLN A 7 -17.88 16.50 -8.77
CA GLN A 7 -19.09 15.70 -8.72
C GLN A 7 -20.06 16.06 -9.87
N ARG A 8 -20.22 17.36 -10.16
CA ARG A 8 -21.07 17.86 -11.23
C ARG A 8 -20.60 17.40 -12.62
N LEU A 9 -19.28 17.35 -12.82
CA LEU A 9 -18.64 16.99 -14.09
C LEU A 9 -18.17 15.54 -14.14
N ARG A 10 -18.68 14.69 -13.22
CA ARG A 10 -18.30 13.27 -13.21
C ARG A 10 -18.60 12.61 -14.56
N PRO A 11 -17.62 11.90 -15.16
CA PRO A 11 -17.81 11.12 -16.37
C PRO A 11 -19.02 10.18 -16.30
N ARG A 12 -19.74 10.07 -17.41
CA ARG A 12 -20.93 9.18 -17.55
C ARG A 12 -20.66 7.96 -18.40
N THR A 13 -19.60 7.98 -19.19
CA THR A 13 -19.15 6.88 -20.03
C THR A 13 -17.69 6.56 -19.74
N LEU A 14 -17.24 5.34 -20.06
CA LEU A 14 -15.85 4.95 -19.89
C LEU A 14 -14.89 5.76 -20.78
N ASP A 15 -15.38 6.26 -21.91
CA ASP A 15 -14.59 7.07 -22.84
C ASP A 15 -14.33 8.50 -22.34
N GLU A 16 -15.17 8.99 -21.41
CA GLU A 16 -14.99 10.29 -20.77
C GLU A 16 -14.00 10.24 -19.58
N VAL A 17 -13.61 9.03 -19.15
CA VAL A 17 -12.67 8.88 -18.04
C VAL A 17 -11.26 9.21 -18.50
N CYS A 18 -10.65 10.23 -17.87
CA CYS A 18 -9.29 10.63 -18.19
C CYS A 18 -8.27 9.56 -17.76
N GLY A 19 -7.27 9.32 -18.61
CA GLY A 19 -6.21 8.36 -18.34
C GLY A 19 -6.67 6.90 -18.31
N GLN A 20 -6.01 6.07 -17.52
CA GLN A 20 -6.27 4.63 -17.34
C GLN A 20 -6.35 3.84 -18.66
N ARG A 21 -5.60 4.25 -19.69
CA ARG A 21 -5.66 3.65 -21.04
C ARG A 21 -5.35 2.16 -21.06
N HIS A 22 -4.53 1.66 -20.13
CA HIS A 22 -4.20 0.25 -19.97
C HIS A 22 -5.42 -0.61 -19.54
N LEU A 23 -6.46 -0.01 -18.96
CA LEU A 23 -7.72 -0.67 -18.59
C LEU A 23 -8.86 -0.30 -19.54
N LEU A 24 -9.00 1.00 -19.86
CA LEU A 24 -10.20 1.56 -20.47
C LEU A 24 -10.11 1.74 -21.99
N ALA A 25 -8.93 1.68 -22.60
CA ALA A 25 -8.81 1.83 -24.05
C ALA A 25 -9.57 0.71 -24.79
N PRO A 26 -10.11 1.00 -25.98
CA PRO A 26 -10.76 0.01 -26.82
C PRO A 26 -9.85 -1.21 -27.05
N GLY A 27 -10.37 -2.41 -26.88
CA GLY A 27 -9.60 -3.64 -27.05
C GLY A 27 -8.94 -4.20 -25.77
N GLN A 28 -8.87 -3.44 -24.69
CA GLN A 28 -8.38 -3.96 -23.41
C GLN A 28 -9.33 -4.99 -22.82
N VAL A 29 -8.78 -5.99 -22.12
CA VAL A 29 -9.58 -7.10 -21.55
C VAL A 29 -10.66 -6.58 -20.58
N PHE A 30 -10.31 -5.66 -19.68
CA PHE A 30 -11.25 -5.02 -18.76
C PHE A 30 -12.39 -4.35 -19.54
N ARG A 31 -12.07 -3.47 -20.49
CA ARG A 31 -13.05 -2.74 -21.30
C ARG A 31 -13.99 -3.69 -22.05
N ARG A 32 -13.45 -4.69 -22.76
CA ARG A 32 -14.24 -5.67 -23.50
C ARG A 32 -15.18 -6.49 -22.62
N THR A 33 -14.76 -6.81 -21.39
CA THR A 33 -15.58 -7.57 -20.45
C THR A 33 -16.78 -6.75 -20.01
N ILE A 34 -16.56 -5.48 -19.65
CA ILE A 34 -17.62 -4.56 -19.25
C ILE A 34 -18.57 -4.25 -20.42
N ASP A 35 -18.05 -3.99 -21.62
CA ASP A 35 -18.85 -3.71 -22.82
C ASP A 35 -19.78 -4.90 -23.21
N ARG A 36 -19.40 -6.12 -22.82
CA ARG A 36 -20.25 -7.32 -22.98
C ARG A 36 -21.31 -7.51 -21.88
N GLY A 37 -21.37 -6.59 -20.92
CA GLY A 37 -22.29 -6.67 -19.79
C GLY A 37 -21.88 -7.69 -18.72
N VAL A 38 -20.67 -8.25 -18.80
CA VAL A 38 -20.13 -9.18 -17.79
C VAL A 38 -19.43 -8.38 -16.71
N ILE A 39 -19.94 -8.44 -15.48
CA ILE A 39 -19.38 -7.70 -14.35
C ILE A 39 -18.94 -8.71 -13.29
N PRO A 40 -17.65 -9.10 -13.27
CA PRO A 40 -17.11 -9.97 -12.22
C PRO A 40 -16.93 -9.20 -10.91
N ASN A 41 -16.68 -9.91 -9.82
CA ASN A 41 -16.23 -9.29 -8.59
C ASN A 41 -14.83 -8.70 -8.80
N MET A 42 -14.62 -7.44 -8.41
CA MET A 42 -13.41 -6.68 -8.71
C MET A 42 -12.90 -5.92 -7.50
N ILE A 43 -11.59 -5.73 -7.45
CA ILE A 43 -10.93 -4.82 -6.54
C ILE A 43 -10.13 -3.82 -7.36
N PHE A 44 -10.46 -2.53 -7.20
CA PHE A 44 -9.74 -1.41 -7.81
C PHE A 44 -8.75 -0.86 -6.79
N TYR A 45 -7.46 -0.93 -7.04
CA TYR A 45 -6.47 -0.34 -6.17
C TYR A 45 -5.63 0.71 -6.90
N GLY A 46 -5.14 1.68 -6.16
CA GLY A 46 -4.32 2.77 -6.68
C GLY A 46 -4.67 4.10 -6.02
N PRO A 47 -3.99 5.20 -6.41
CA PRO A 47 -4.08 6.50 -5.79
C PRO A 47 -5.48 7.09 -5.70
N SER A 48 -5.65 8.12 -4.84
CA SER A 48 -6.89 8.88 -4.79
C SER A 48 -7.07 9.72 -6.06
N GLY A 49 -8.33 10.04 -6.43
CA GLY A 49 -8.64 10.94 -7.55
C GLY A 49 -8.40 10.41 -8.96
N VAL A 50 -7.97 9.14 -9.12
CA VAL A 50 -7.66 8.51 -10.43
C VAL A 50 -8.86 7.88 -11.15
N GLY A 51 -10.07 8.00 -10.60
CA GLY A 51 -11.30 7.57 -11.26
C GLY A 51 -11.92 6.25 -10.79
N LYS A 52 -11.40 5.54 -9.78
CA LYS A 52 -11.94 4.25 -9.27
C LYS A 52 -13.45 4.29 -9.03
N THR A 53 -13.93 5.23 -8.19
CA THR A 53 -15.35 5.40 -7.87
C THR A 53 -16.19 5.80 -9.09
N THR A 54 -15.61 6.54 -10.02
CA THR A 54 -16.26 6.97 -11.27
C THR A 54 -16.50 5.77 -12.17
N VAL A 55 -15.47 4.96 -12.43
CA VAL A 55 -15.59 3.74 -13.24
C VAL A 55 -16.59 2.77 -12.63
N ALA A 56 -16.56 2.53 -11.33
CA ALA A 56 -17.55 1.69 -10.65
C ALA A 56 -18.99 2.21 -10.82
N SER A 57 -19.18 3.53 -10.77
CA SER A 57 -20.50 4.15 -10.97
C SER A 57 -21.01 4.01 -12.41
N ILE A 58 -20.12 4.14 -13.40
CA ILE A 58 -20.44 3.93 -14.83
C ILE A 58 -20.82 2.47 -15.09
N ILE A 59 -20.05 1.52 -14.54
CA ILE A 59 -20.36 0.09 -14.65
C ILE A 59 -21.74 -0.20 -14.07
N ALA A 60 -22.03 0.33 -12.88
CA ALA A 60 -23.34 0.13 -12.25
C ALA A 60 -24.48 0.70 -13.08
N ALA A 61 -24.34 1.92 -13.63
CA ALA A 61 -25.35 2.56 -14.45
C ALA A 61 -25.66 1.76 -15.73
N ASN A 62 -24.62 1.14 -16.33
CA ASN A 62 -24.77 0.35 -17.55
C ASN A 62 -25.26 -1.08 -17.30
N SER A 63 -25.13 -1.59 -16.07
CA SER A 63 -25.52 -2.96 -15.73
C SER A 63 -27.01 -3.17 -15.49
N GLY A 64 -27.73 -2.11 -15.20
CA GLY A 64 -29.11 -2.19 -14.69
C GLY A 64 -29.25 -2.78 -13.28
N MET A 65 -28.14 -3.11 -12.61
CA MET A 65 -28.11 -3.58 -11.23
C MET A 65 -28.40 -2.45 -10.24
N ARG A 66 -28.96 -2.79 -9.10
CA ARG A 66 -29.12 -1.84 -7.99
C ARG A 66 -27.79 -1.53 -7.35
N LEU A 67 -27.33 -0.27 -7.46
CA LEU A 67 -26.07 0.18 -6.86
C LEU A 67 -26.26 0.55 -5.39
N TYR A 68 -25.48 -0.09 -4.52
CA TYR A 68 -25.26 0.32 -3.14
C TYR A 68 -23.81 0.81 -2.97
N LYS A 69 -23.65 1.91 -2.24
CA LYS A 69 -22.32 2.49 -1.95
C LYS A 69 -22.10 2.48 -0.45
N LEU A 70 -21.09 1.79 -0.01
CA LEU A 70 -20.60 1.83 1.37
C LEU A 70 -19.18 2.36 1.41
N ASN A 71 -18.85 3.06 2.49
CA ASN A 71 -17.49 3.55 2.72
C ASN A 71 -16.91 2.87 3.96
N GLY A 72 -15.71 2.30 3.84
CA GLY A 72 -15.06 1.53 4.89
C GLY A 72 -14.81 2.31 6.19
N THR A 73 -14.72 3.65 6.11
CA THR A 73 -14.51 4.50 7.28
C THR A 73 -15.78 4.77 8.09
N THR A 74 -16.96 4.64 7.49
CA THR A 74 -18.24 5.02 8.11
C THR A 74 -19.24 3.88 8.20
N ALA A 75 -19.13 2.87 7.32
CA ALA A 75 -20.10 1.79 7.24
C ALA A 75 -19.93 0.78 8.39
N SER A 76 -21.07 0.37 8.93
CA SER A 76 -21.19 -0.62 9.99
C SER A 76 -21.60 -2.00 9.43
N THR A 77 -21.53 -3.02 10.28
CA THR A 77 -22.05 -4.37 9.93
C THR A 77 -23.57 -4.36 9.67
N SER A 78 -24.32 -3.43 10.27
CA SER A 78 -25.74 -3.25 10.02
C SER A 78 -26.03 -2.72 8.62
N ASP A 79 -25.17 -1.86 8.09
CA ASP A 79 -25.33 -1.33 6.71
C ASP A 79 -25.13 -2.45 5.68
N ILE A 80 -24.14 -3.32 5.91
CA ILE A 80 -23.95 -4.52 5.06
C ILE A 80 -25.21 -5.41 5.12
N LYS A 81 -25.74 -5.67 6.32
CA LYS A 81 -26.96 -6.48 6.47
C LYS A 81 -28.17 -5.86 5.80
N SER A 82 -28.29 -4.53 5.82
CA SER A 82 -29.36 -3.81 5.12
C SER A 82 -29.29 -4.05 3.60
N VAL A 83 -28.08 -3.94 3.01
CA VAL A 83 -27.88 -4.24 1.57
C VAL A 83 -28.24 -5.69 1.26
N LEU A 84 -27.83 -6.63 2.13
CA LEU A 84 -28.15 -8.05 1.93
C LEU A 84 -29.65 -8.36 2.10
N GLY A 85 -30.36 -7.58 2.91
CA GLY A 85 -31.82 -7.70 3.08
C GLY A 85 -32.62 -7.35 1.85
N ASP A 86 -32.05 -6.60 0.91
CA ASP A 86 -32.70 -6.25 -0.35
C ASP A 86 -32.55 -7.32 -1.46
N ILE A 87 -31.78 -8.37 -1.20
CA ILE A 87 -31.61 -9.49 -2.13
C ILE A 87 -32.96 -10.16 -2.37
N GLY A 88 -33.34 -10.33 -3.66
CA GLY A 88 -34.60 -10.96 -4.07
C GLY A 88 -35.84 -10.06 -3.96
N THR A 89 -35.68 -8.79 -3.60
CA THR A 89 -36.75 -7.81 -3.64
C THR A 89 -36.99 -7.28 -5.07
N LEU A 90 -38.20 -6.72 -5.33
CA LEU A 90 -38.49 -6.07 -6.61
C LEU A 90 -37.54 -4.90 -6.94
N HIS A 91 -36.97 -4.26 -5.91
CA HIS A 91 -36.01 -3.17 -6.08
C HIS A 91 -34.63 -3.64 -6.57
N ALA A 92 -34.31 -4.92 -6.43
CA ALA A 92 -33.05 -5.54 -6.85
C ALA A 92 -33.28 -6.70 -7.85
N ALA A 93 -34.32 -6.63 -8.66
CA ALA A 93 -34.71 -7.68 -9.61
C ALA A 93 -33.55 -8.07 -10.57
N ASN A 94 -32.71 -7.12 -10.97
CA ASN A 94 -31.54 -7.34 -11.83
C ASN A 94 -30.24 -7.63 -11.07
N GLY A 95 -30.33 -7.89 -9.77
CA GLY A 95 -29.16 -8.11 -8.90
C GLY A 95 -28.66 -6.84 -8.20
N ILE A 96 -27.74 -7.03 -7.28
CA ILE A 96 -27.13 -5.98 -6.47
C ILE A 96 -25.66 -5.81 -6.89
N LEU A 97 -25.27 -4.57 -7.17
CA LEU A 97 -23.87 -4.17 -7.26
C LEU A 97 -23.51 -3.39 -5.99
N LEU A 98 -22.65 -3.95 -5.19
CA LEU A 98 -22.11 -3.30 -4.00
C LEU A 98 -20.76 -2.65 -4.34
N TYR A 99 -20.70 -1.33 -4.30
CA TYR A 99 -19.45 -0.58 -4.34
C TYR A 99 -18.99 -0.28 -2.91
N LEU A 100 -17.84 -0.81 -2.56
CA LEU A 100 -17.22 -0.65 -1.26
C LEU A 100 -15.97 0.20 -1.37
N ASP A 101 -16.07 1.46 -0.95
CA ASP A 101 -14.93 2.40 -0.97
C ASP A 101 -14.05 2.21 0.27
N GLU A 102 -12.73 2.25 0.10
CA GLU A 102 -11.72 2.12 1.14
C GLU A 102 -11.87 0.83 1.99
N ILE A 103 -11.89 -0.33 1.29
CA ILE A 103 -12.09 -1.65 1.91
C ILE A 103 -11.07 -1.99 3.02
N GLN A 104 -9.87 -1.40 3.00
CA GLN A 104 -8.84 -1.63 4.02
C GLN A 104 -9.27 -1.22 5.44
N TYR A 105 -10.27 -0.34 5.57
CA TYR A 105 -10.83 0.04 6.88
C TYR A 105 -11.88 -0.95 7.40
N PHE A 106 -12.34 -1.88 6.57
CA PHE A 106 -13.20 -2.97 7.04
C PHE A 106 -12.37 -4.02 7.78
N ASN A 107 -12.78 -4.34 9.00
CA ASN A 107 -12.16 -5.44 9.73
C ASN A 107 -12.48 -6.81 9.08
N LYS A 108 -11.72 -7.84 9.46
CA LYS A 108 -11.85 -9.19 8.91
C LYS A 108 -13.29 -9.74 9.00
N ARG A 109 -14.00 -9.46 10.10
CA ARG A 109 -15.39 -9.94 10.32
C ARG A 109 -16.37 -9.28 9.34
N GLN A 110 -16.20 -7.99 9.07
CA GLN A 110 -16.99 -7.26 8.09
C GLN A 110 -16.75 -7.78 6.67
N GLN A 111 -15.49 -8.02 6.31
CA GLN A 111 -15.15 -8.60 5.01
C GLN A 111 -15.67 -10.06 4.86
N GLN A 112 -15.62 -10.85 5.93
CA GLN A 112 -16.18 -12.21 5.94
C GLN A 112 -17.70 -12.23 5.74
N SER A 113 -18.44 -11.23 6.23
CA SER A 113 -19.89 -11.17 6.05
C SER A 113 -20.34 -11.00 4.58
N LEU A 114 -19.43 -10.55 3.71
CA LEU A 114 -19.68 -10.41 2.28
C LEU A 114 -19.39 -11.71 1.50
N LEU A 115 -18.63 -12.64 2.08
CA LEU A 115 -18.07 -13.77 1.36
C LEU A 115 -19.16 -14.69 0.79
N GLU A 116 -20.16 -15.03 1.60
CA GLU A 116 -21.24 -15.94 1.20
C GLU A 116 -22.03 -15.37 0.00
N CYS A 117 -22.39 -14.11 0.04
CA CYS A 117 -23.17 -13.46 -1.03
C CYS A 117 -22.38 -13.28 -2.32
N VAL A 118 -21.05 -13.04 -2.20
CA VAL A 118 -20.13 -12.97 -3.33
C VAL A 118 -19.94 -14.35 -3.97
N GLU A 119 -19.83 -15.41 -3.15
CA GLU A 119 -19.73 -16.81 -3.62
C GLU A 119 -21.00 -17.29 -4.32
N GLN A 120 -22.16 -16.95 -3.78
CA GLN A 120 -23.45 -17.32 -4.37
C GLN A 120 -23.82 -16.47 -5.60
N GLY A 121 -23.06 -15.41 -5.88
CA GLY A 121 -23.36 -14.49 -6.98
C GLY A 121 -24.61 -13.64 -6.78
N THR A 122 -25.14 -13.57 -5.54
CA THR A 122 -26.32 -12.74 -5.21
C THR A 122 -25.97 -11.25 -5.13
N VAL A 123 -24.67 -10.95 -4.87
CA VAL A 123 -24.11 -9.61 -4.87
C VAL A 123 -22.86 -9.60 -5.74
N THR A 124 -22.79 -8.66 -6.68
CA THR A 124 -21.54 -8.34 -7.40
C THR A 124 -20.79 -7.28 -6.62
N LEU A 125 -19.56 -7.57 -6.25
CA LEU A 125 -18.71 -6.68 -5.47
C LEU A 125 -17.73 -5.92 -6.36
N ILE A 126 -17.70 -4.59 -6.24
CA ILE A 126 -16.59 -3.76 -6.68
C ILE A 126 -16.05 -3.04 -5.44
N ALA A 127 -14.89 -3.44 -4.96
CA ALA A 127 -14.22 -2.76 -3.85
C ALA A 127 -13.13 -1.82 -4.37
N SER A 128 -12.85 -0.74 -3.64
CA SER A 128 -11.71 0.14 -3.92
C SER A 128 -10.83 0.32 -2.70
N THR A 129 -9.55 0.55 -2.94
CA THR A 129 -8.55 0.82 -1.91
C THR A 129 -7.43 1.68 -2.47
N THR A 130 -6.81 2.50 -1.62
CA THR A 130 -5.54 3.18 -1.90
C THR A 130 -4.33 2.34 -1.51
N GLU A 131 -4.55 1.27 -0.72
CA GLU A 131 -3.50 0.41 -0.21
C GLU A 131 -3.36 -0.87 -1.04
N ASN A 132 -2.22 -1.55 -0.94
CA ASN A 132 -2.02 -2.81 -1.64
C ASN A 132 -2.99 -3.89 -1.13
N PRO A 133 -3.92 -4.38 -1.98
CA PRO A 133 -5.00 -5.28 -1.56
C PRO A 133 -4.50 -6.61 -1.02
N TYR A 134 -3.32 -7.07 -1.40
CA TYR A 134 -2.75 -8.33 -0.95
C TYR A 134 -2.36 -8.32 0.54
N PHE A 135 -2.25 -7.15 1.17
CA PHE A 135 -1.96 -7.01 2.60
C PHE A 135 -3.19 -6.73 3.46
N TYR A 136 -4.22 -6.08 2.89
CA TYR A 136 -5.33 -5.54 3.66
C TYR A 136 -6.66 -6.22 3.39
N VAL A 137 -6.82 -6.85 2.23
CA VAL A 137 -8.05 -7.58 1.90
C VAL A 137 -7.95 -9.03 2.38
N TYR A 138 -9.03 -9.54 2.98
CA TYR A 138 -9.10 -10.92 3.43
C TYR A 138 -8.90 -11.89 2.27
N ASN A 139 -7.95 -12.82 2.40
CA ASN A 139 -7.52 -13.70 1.33
C ASN A 139 -8.66 -14.48 0.65
N ALA A 140 -9.66 -14.92 1.42
CA ALA A 140 -10.80 -15.64 0.86
C ALA A 140 -11.67 -14.74 -0.05
N LEU A 141 -11.79 -13.44 0.26
CA LEU A 141 -12.47 -12.47 -0.60
C LEU A 141 -11.61 -12.12 -1.81
N LEU A 142 -10.30 -11.90 -1.58
CA LEU A 142 -9.34 -11.58 -2.62
C LEU A 142 -9.29 -12.65 -3.72
N SER A 143 -9.33 -13.94 -3.35
CA SER A 143 -9.29 -15.07 -4.29
C SER A 143 -10.54 -15.17 -5.20
N ARG A 144 -11.60 -14.44 -4.88
CA ARG A 144 -12.88 -14.40 -5.63
C ARG A 144 -13.07 -13.10 -6.42
N CYS A 145 -12.09 -12.22 -6.38
CA CYS A 145 -12.10 -10.94 -7.07
C CYS A 145 -10.96 -10.84 -8.07
N THR A 146 -11.19 -10.17 -9.18
CA THR A 146 -10.12 -9.77 -10.09
C THR A 146 -9.59 -8.40 -9.65
N VAL A 147 -8.29 -8.29 -9.47
CA VAL A 147 -7.63 -7.06 -9.03
C VAL A 147 -7.21 -6.23 -10.23
N PHE A 148 -7.58 -4.96 -10.25
CA PHE A 148 -7.20 -3.99 -11.29
C PHE A 148 -6.48 -2.81 -10.67
N GLU A 149 -5.30 -2.51 -11.19
CA GLU A 149 -4.49 -1.37 -10.80
C GLU A 149 -4.91 -0.12 -11.56
N PHE A 150 -5.26 0.94 -10.83
CA PHE A 150 -5.46 2.28 -11.35
C PHE A 150 -4.20 3.08 -11.09
N LYS A 151 -3.56 3.53 -12.16
CA LYS A 151 -2.32 4.29 -12.09
C LYS A 151 -2.58 5.77 -11.83
N SER A 152 -1.59 6.46 -11.28
CA SER A 152 -1.58 7.92 -11.18
C SER A 152 -1.80 8.53 -12.56
N LEU A 153 -2.57 9.62 -12.63
CA LEU A 153 -2.81 10.32 -13.90
C LEU A 153 -1.57 11.12 -14.28
N THR A 154 -1.23 11.13 -15.57
CA THR A 154 -0.16 11.99 -16.06
C THR A 154 -0.60 13.45 -16.09
N ALA A 155 0.35 14.39 -16.16
CA ALA A 155 0.03 15.80 -16.30
C ALA A 155 -0.79 16.08 -17.58
N GLU A 156 -0.54 15.33 -18.65
CA GLU A 156 -1.30 15.44 -19.91
C GLU A 156 -2.75 14.97 -19.72
N ASP A 157 -2.97 13.82 -19.05
CA ASP A 157 -4.33 13.32 -18.78
C ASP A 157 -5.14 14.33 -17.94
N ILE A 158 -4.49 14.97 -16.96
CA ILE A 158 -5.12 15.97 -16.10
C ILE A 158 -5.41 17.26 -16.89
N ALA A 159 -4.46 17.71 -17.69
CA ALA A 159 -4.63 18.93 -18.53
C ALA A 159 -5.82 18.77 -19.48
N GLU A 160 -5.96 17.60 -20.12
CA GLU A 160 -7.10 17.28 -20.98
C GLU A 160 -8.41 17.33 -20.20
N GLY A 161 -8.48 16.71 -19.02
CA GLY A 161 -9.66 16.70 -18.16
C GLY A 161 -10.03 18.09 -17.63
N VAL A 162 -9.05 18.92 -17.26
CA VAL A 162 -9.25 20.30 -16.83
C VAL A 162 -9.78 21.18 -17.98
N LYS A 163 -9.25 20.99 -19.20
CA LYS A 163 -9.73 21.71 -20.39
C LYS A 163 -11.19 21.39 -20.70
N HIS A 164 -11.57 20.11 -20.65
CA HIS A 164 -12.97 19.70 -20.82
C HIS A 164 -13.86 20.26 -19.71
N ALA A 165 -13.37 20.28 -18.47
CA ALA A 165 -14.11 20.83 -17.35
C ALA A 165 -14.35 22.34 -17.49
N ALA A 166 -13.35 23.09 -17.92
CA ALA A 166 -13.46 24.54 -18.18
C ALA A 166 -14.49 24.85 -19.27
N GLN A 167 -14.48 24.07 -20.35
CA GLN A 167 -15.46 24.22 -21.44
C GLN A 167 -16.90 23.97 -20.91
N ARG A 168 -17.13 22.86 -20.20
CA ARG A 168 -18.46 22.55 -19.63
C ARG A 168 -18.92 23.58 -18.60
N LEU A 169 -18.00 24.16 -17.82
CA LEU A 169 -18.33 25.27 -16.93
C LEU A 169 -18.81 26.48 -17.70
N GLY A 170 -18.08 26.87 -18.77
CA GLY A 170 -18.46 27.98 -19.62
C GLY A 170 -19.84 27.78 -20.26
N GLU A 171 -20.14 26.58 -20.73
CA GLU A 171 -21.46 26.23 -21.29
C GLU A 171 -22.58 26.29 -20.24
N SER A 172 -22.31 25.82 -19.02
CA SER A 172 -23.30 25.82 -17.93
C SER A 172 -23.61 27.22 -17.38
N ASP A 173 -22.59 28.05 -17.27
CA ASP A 173 -22.70 29.40 -16.67
C ASP A 173 -22.98 30.50 -17.74
N GLY A 174 -22.98 30.15 -19.02
CA GLY A 174 -23.19 31.06 -20.15
C GLY A 174 -22.04 32.06 -20.35
N THR A 175 -20.89 31.84 -19.71
CA THR A 175 -19.70 32.67 -19.80
C THR A 175 -18.49 31.79 -20.10
N PRO A 176 -17.90 31.84 -21.29
CA PRO A 176 -16.75 31.02 -21.63
C PRO A 176 -15.60 31.18 -20.63
N VAL A 177 -14.87 30.10 -20.40
CA VAL A 177 -13.69 30.09 -19.51
C VAL A 177 -12.46 29.90 -20.38
N ASN A 178 -11.54 30.84 -20.31
CA ASN A 178 -10.24 30.79 -20.99
C ASN A 178 -9.13 30.52 -19.96
N ILE A 179 -8.36 29.47 -20.22
CA ILE A 179 -7.20 29.11 -19.40
C ILE A 179 -6.00 29.06 -20.31
N PRO A 180 -5.03 29.97 -20.18
CA PRO A 180 -3.76 29.92 -20.90
C PRO A 180 -3.01 28.61 -20.66
N VAL A 181 -2.15 28.24 -21.62
CA VAL A 181 -1.45 26.94 -21.60
C VAL A 181 -0.59 26.77 -20.33
N ASP A 182 0.13 27.82 -19.96
CA ASP A 182 0.98 27.85 -18.74
C ASP A 182 0.18 27.65 -17.45
N ALA A 183 -0.99 28.28 -17.35
CA ALA A 183 -1.90 28.08 -16.22
C ALA A 183 -2.50 26.66 -16.18
N LEU A 184 -2.82 26.11 -17.35
CA LEU A 184 -3.33 24.74 -17.51
C LEU A 184 -2.28 23.69 -17.10
N GLU A 185 -1.03 23.85 -17.60
CA GLU A 185 0.09 22.98 -17.26
C GLU A 185 0.40 23.03 -15.76
N TYR A 186 0.38 24.22 -15.16
CA TYR A 186 0.60 24.37 -13.72
C TYR A 186 -0.50 23.70 -12.88
N LEU A 187 -1.79 23.83 -13.28
CA LEU A 187 -2.90 23.10 -12.65
C LEU A 187 -2.70 21.59 -12.72
N ALA A 188 -2.27 21.09 -13.87
CA ALA A 188 -2.06 19.67 -14.09
C ALA A 188 -0.89 19.14 -13.25
N GLN A 189 0.26 19.81 -13.24
CA GLN A 189 1.45 19.42 -12.50
C GLN A 189 1.23 19.50 -10.98
N SER A 190 0.59 20.58 -10.49
CA SER A 190 0.33 20.77 -9.07
C SER A 190 -0.68 19.80 -8.46
N ALA A 191 -1.45 19.09 -9.30
CA ALA A 191 -2.43 18.11 -8.88
C ALA A 191 -1.79 16.80 -8.39
N GLY A 192 -0.56 16.48 -8.86
CA GLY A 192 0.15 15.27 -8.46
C GLY A 192 -0.62 13.97 -8.78
N GLY A 193 -1.24 13.88 -9.97
CA GLY A 193 -1.98 12.69 -10.38
C GLY A 193 -3.45 12.61 -9.93
N ASP A 194 -3.93 13.55 -9.11
CA ASP A 194 -5.31 13.58 -8.57
C ASP A 194 -6.20 14.58 -9.34
N MET A 195 -7.09 14.05 -10.20
CA MET A 195 -8.05 14.85 -10.97
C MET A 195 -9.01 15.66 -10.09
N ARG A 196 -9.44 15.10 -8.94
CA ARG A 196 -10.39 15.77 -8.03
C ARG A 196 -9.78 17.06 -7.47
N LYS A 197 -8.48 16.99 -7.12
CA LYS A 197 -7.71 18.14 -6.63
C LYS A 197 -7.57 19.20 -7.70
N SER A 198 -7.23 18.83 -8.95
CA SER A 198 -7.11 19.76 -10.06
C SER A 198 -8.44 20.45 -10.36
N LEU A 199 -9.55 19.72 -10.39
CA LEU A 199 -10.90 20.27 -10.58
C LEU A 199 -11.32 21.20 -9.44
N GLY A 200 -10.95 20.91 -8.19
CA GLY A 200 -11.18 21.80 -7.06
C GLY A 200 -10.42 23.13 -7.18
N ASN A 201 -9.16 23.06 -7.57
CA ASN A 201 -8.33 24.24 -7.84
C ASN A 201 -8.89 25.07 -9.01
N LEU A 202 -9.31 24.40 -10.10
CA LEU A 202 -9.98 25.05 -11.22
C LEU A 202 -11.26 25.77 -10.77
N GLU A 203 -12.13 25.10 -10.03
CA GLU A 203 -13.39 25.69 -9.55
C GLU A 203 -13.13 26.95 -8.73
N PHE A 204 -12.15 26.93 -7.86
CA PHE A 204 -11.77 28.09 -7.06
C PHE A 204 -11.25 29.25 -7.93
N ALA A 205 -10.34 28.93 -8.88
CA ALA A 205 -9.78 29.94 -9.78
C ALA A 205 -10.83 30.56 -10.70
N VAL A 206 -11.74 29.76 -11.26
CA VAL A 206 -12.85 30.25 -12.12
C VAL A 206 -13.81 31.14 -11.35
N ASN A 207 -14.11 30.80 -10.10
CA ASN A 207 -15.01 31.63 -9.25
C ASN A 207 -14.37 32.99 -8.88
N ALA A 208 -13.04 33.06 -8.83
CA ALA A 208 -12.30 34.29 -8.57
C ALA A 208 -11.99 35.10 -9.84
N ALA A 209 -12.08 34.46 -11.02
CA ALA A 209 -11.69 35.06 -12.29
C ALA A 209 -12.62 36.23 -12.71
N PRO A 210 -12.07 37.40 -13.11
CA PRO A 210 -12.85 38.50 -13.68
C PRO A 210 -13.41 38.11 -15.05
N VAL A 211 -14.57 38.66 -15.38
CA VAL A 211 -15.13 38.58 -16.73
C VAL A 211 -14.58 39.80 -17.55
N GLN A 212 -13.83 39.49 -18.58
CA GLN A 212 -13.29 40.48 -19.52
C GLN A 212 -13.79 40.12 -20.94
N ASP A 213 -14.37 41.07 -21.63
CA ASP A 213 -14.95 40.90 -22.97
C ASP A 213 -15.86 39.65 -23.08
N GLY A 214 -16.68 39.42 -22.08
CA GLY A 214 -17.62 38.28 -22.02
C GLY A 214 -16.98 36.92 -21.73
N THR A 215 -15.69 36.87 -21.41
CA THR A 215 -14.94 35.64 -21.12
C THR A 215 -14.31 35.71 -19.72
N ARG A 216 -14.35 34.64 -18.95
CA ARG A 216 -13.59 34.53 -17.69
C ARG A 216 -12.15 34.13 -18.00
N LEU A 217 -11.20 34.94 -17.58
CA LEU A 217 -9.77 34.67 -17.78
C LEU A 217 -9.16 34.12 -16.48
N VAL A 218 -8.75 32.87 -16.49
CA VAL A 218 -8.01 32.23 -15.39
C VAL A 218 -6.52 32.39 -15.64
N THR A 219 -5.84 33.26 -14.90
CA THR A 219 -4.41 33.54 -15.10
C THR A 219 -3.52 32.56 -14.31
N LEU A 220 -2.26 32.42 -14.73
CA LEU A 220 -1.24 31.63 -14.03
C LEU A 220 -1.06 32.11 -12.58
N GLU A 221 -1.09 33.43 -12.34
CA GLU A 221 -0.98 33.99 -11.00
C GLU A 221 -2.10 33.50 -10.07
N MET A 222 -3.35 33.49 -10.54
CA MET A 222 -4.51 33.00 -9.78
C MET A 222 -4.35 31.53 -9.45
N VAL A 223 -3.97 30.73 -10.43
CA VAL A 223 -3.75 29.30 -10.27
C VAL A 223 -2.62 29.02 -9.29
N THR A 224 -1.53 29.77 -9.36
CA THR A 224 -0.39 29.64 -8.46
C THR A 224 -0.79 29.95 -7.01
N GLN A 225 -1.58 31.01 -6.77
CA GLN A 225 -2.06 31.33 -5.45
C GLN A 225 -2.97 30.25 -4.83
N VAL A 226 -3.81 29.61 -5.67
CA VAL A 226 -4.69 28.52 -5.24
C VAL A 226 -3.88 27.25 -5.00
N ALA A 227 -2.95 26.93 -5.88
CA ALA A 227 -2.18 25.68 -5.84
C ALA A 227 -0.98 25.73 -4.87
N GLN A 228 -0.44 26.93 -4.52
CA GLN A 228 0.67 27.06 -3.55
C GLN A 228 0.37 26.47 -2.17
N ARG A 229 -0.86 26.51 -1.71
CA ARG A 229 -1.29 25.77 -0.51
C ARG A 229 -1.26 24.25 -0.69
N THR A 230 -1.17 23.79 -1.92
CA THR A 230 -1.28 22.38 -2.31
C THR A 230 0.06 21.81 -2.74
N ALA A 231 0.96 22.61 -3.31
CA ALA A 231 2.30 22.17 -3.73
C ALA A 231 3.23 21.83 -2.54
N MET A 232 2.94 22.34 -1.35
CA MET A 232 3.56 21.85 -0.11
C MET A 232 3.04 20.47 0.32
N ARG A 233 1.98 19.96 -0.29
CA ARG A 233 1.55 18.57 -0.14
C ARG A 233 2.11 17.74 -1.29
N TYR A 234 3.27 17.24 -1.06
CA TYR A 234 3.93 16.18 -1.76
C TYR A 234 2.96 15.11 -2.28
N ASP A 235 3.15 14.69 -3.53
CA ASP A 235 2.44 13.53 -4.08
C ASP A 235 2.93 12.26 -3.36
N LYS A 236 2.15 11.79 -2.37
CA LYS A 236 2.46 10.59 -1.58
C LYS A 236 2.45 9.30 -2.41
N GLU A 237 2.02 9.36 -3.66
CA GLU A 237 1.72 8.19 -4.49
C GLU A 237 2.35 8.27 -5.90
N GLY A 238 3.14 9.31 -6.20
CA GLY A 238 3.86 9.44 -7.48
C GLY A 238 5.23 8.77 -7.49
N ASP A 239 5.83 8.61 -8.68
CA ASP A 239 7.17 8.05 -8.87
C ASP A 239 8.22 8.77 -8.01
N ASP A 240 8.10 10.10 -7.84
CA ASP A 240 8.96 10.91 -6.96
C ASP A 240 8.92 10.48 -5.49
N HIS A 241 7.76 10.01 -4.99
CA HIS A 241 7.64 9.50 -3.63
C HIS A 241 8.45 8.21 -3.45
N TYR A 242 8.30 7.26 -4.38
CA TYR A 242 9.06 6.02 -4.33
C TYR A 242 10.55 6.27 -4.47
N ASP A 243 10.96 7.25 -5.26
CA ASP A 243 12.36 7.63 -5.43
C ASP A 243 12.93 8.25 -4.16
N ILE A 244 12.20 9.13 -3.46
CA ILE A 244 12.67 9.70 -2.19
C ILE A 244 12.72 8.65 -1.09
N VAL A 245 11.70 7.80 -0.97
CA VAL A 245 11.68 6.68 -0.02
C VAL A 245 12.86 5.74 -0.29
N SER A 246 13.16 5.45 -1.56
CA SER A 246 14.30 4.65 -1.99
C SER A 246 15.63 5.34 -1.69
N ALA A 247 15.75 6.64 -1.98
CA ALA A 247 16.95 7.42 -1.70
C ALA A 247 17.20 7.52 -0.18
N TYR A 248 16.17 7.73 0.62
CA TYR A 248 16.22 7.74 2.08
C TYR A 248 16.81 6.44 2.64
N GLN A 249 16.27 5.30 2.19
CA GLN A 249 16.77 3.97 2.60
C GLN A 249 18.22 3.75 2.14
N LYS A 250 18.54 4.05 0.87
CA LYS A 250 19.87 3.86 0.30
C LYS A 250 20.93 4.75 0.96
N SER A 251 20.56 5.96 1.39
CA SER A 251 21.47 6.85 2.13
C SER A 251 21.83 6.30 3.50
N MET A 252 20.86 5.78 4.27
CA MET A 252 21.14 5.11 5.54
C MET A 252 21.99 3.85 5.35
N ARG A 253 21.67 3.03 4.35
CA ARG A 253 22.43 1.83 3.96
C ARG A 253 23.86 2.18 3.55
N GLY A 254 24.02 3.25 2.78
CA GLY A 254 25.30 3.77 2.30
C GLY A 254 26.11 4.54 3.35
N SER A 255 25.59 4.67 4.57
CA SER A 255 26.26 5.38 5.69
C SER A 255 26.51 6.87 5.41
N ASP A 256 25.56 7.52 4.71
CA ASP A 256 25.55 8.96 4.49
C ASP A 256 24.44 9.61 5.34
N PRO A 257 24.77 10.12 6.55
CA PRO A 257 23.77 10.72 7.43
C PRO A 257 23.20 12.04 6.89
N ASP A 258 23.99 12.82 6.14
CA ASP A 258 23.53 14.11 5.60
C ASP A 258 22.49 13.90 4.51
N ALA A 259 22.74 12.99 3.57
CA ALA A 259 21.75 12.60 2.57
C ALA A 259 20.50 11.98 3.20
N ALA A 260 20.67 11.11 4.21
CA ALA A 260 19.55 10.49 4.92
C ALA A 260 18.68 11.54 5.62
N LEU A 261 19.26 12.53 6.28
CA LEU A 261 18.56 13.66 6.91
C LEU A 261 17.84 14.53 5.87
N HIS A 262 18.47 14.79 4.71
CA HIS A 262 17.83 15.55 3.64
C HIS A 262 16.57 14.85 3.14
N TYR A 263 16.63 13.54 2.85
CA TYR A 263 15.46 12.80 2.38
C TYR A 263 14.42 12.58 3.49
N LEU A 264 14.84 12.44 4.76
CA LEU A 264 13.93 12.49 5.90
C LEU A 264 13.14 13.81 5.92
N ALA A 265 13.84 14.95 5.83
CA ALA A 265 13.20 16.27 5.82
C ALA A 265 12.19 16.39 4.68
N ARG A 266 12.49 15.91 3.47
CA ARG A 266 11.53 15.88 2.35
C ARG A 266 10.29 15.06 2.65
N LEU A 267 10.42 13.89 3.29
CA LEU A 267 9.28 13.06 3.71
C LEU A 267 8.43 13.76 4.77
N LEU A 268 9.05 14.41 5.76
CA LEU A 268 8.34 15.09 6.85
C LEU A 268 7.62 16.36 6.37
N GLU A 269 8.24 17.17 5.50
CA GLU A 269 7.59 18.32 4.87
C GLU A 269 6.38 17.89 4.00
N ALA A 270 6.48 16.71 3.39
CA ALA A 270 5.36 16.06 2.71
C ALA A 270 4.26 15.53 3.64
N GLY A 271 4.48 15.57 4.97
CA GLY A 271 3.59 14.99 5.98
C GLY A 271 3.55 13.46 5.93
N ASP A 272 4.57 12.80 5.35
CA ASP A 272 4.64 11.34 5.24
C ASP A 272 5.46 10.70 6.36
N LEU A 273 5.02 10.96 7.59
CA LEU A 273 5.57 10.35 8.79
C LEU A 273 5.53 8.80 8.77
N PRO A 274 4.45 8.14 8.29
CA PRO A 274 4.40 6.67 8.26
C PRO A 274 5.49 6.03 7.41
N SER A 275 5.76 6.53 6.19
CA SER A 275 6.81 5.98 5.32
C SER A 275 8.20 6.22 5.90
N ALA A 276 8.46 7.40 6.47
CA ALA A 276 9.71 7.71 7.16
C ALA A 276 9.97 6.72 8.31
N CYS A 277 8.99 6.50 9.18
CA CYS A 277 9.07 5.57 10.30
C CYS A 277 9.27 4.11 9.84
N ARG A 278 8.48 3.67 8.86
CA ARG A 278 8.54 2.31 8.32
C ARG A 278 9.92 1.98 7.74
N ARG A 279 10.47 2.87 6.91
CA ARG A 279 11.76 2.64 6.26
C ARG A 279 12.93 2.70 7.24
N LEU A 280 12.86 3.57 8.24
CA LEU A 280 13.84 3.61 9.32
C LEU A 280 13.88 2.28 10.09
N MET A 281 12.73 1.71 10.44
CA MET A 281 12.63 0.39 11.08
C MET A 281 13.19 -0.73 10.19
N VAL A 282 12.90 -0.69 8.88
CA VAL A 282 13.44 -1.67 7.93
C VAL A 282 14.96 -1.59 7.91
N CYS A 283 15.56 -0.39 7.75
CA CYS A 283 17.01 -0.22 7.72
C CYS A 283 17.69 -0.64 9.03
N ALA A 284 17.06 -0.39 10.17
CA ALA A 284 17.59 -0.82 11.46
C ALA A 284 17.70 -2.35 11.55
N CYS A 285 16.73 -3.10 10.98
CA CYS A 285 16.71 -4.55 11.01
C CYS A 285 17.53 -5.18 9.87
N GLU A 286 17.40 -4.65 8.66
CA GLU A 286 17.95 -5.17 7.41
C GLU A 286 19.44 -4.83 7.25
N ASP A 287 19.79 -3.54 7.46
CA ASP A 287 21.11 -3.04 7.12
C ASP A 287 22.08 -3.01 8.32
N VAL A 288 21.59 -2.77 9.54
CA VAL A 288 22.39 -2.75 10.78
C VAL A 288 22.30 -4.09 11.51
N GLY A 289 21.11 -4.55 11.80
CA GLY A 289 20.79 -5.89 12.30
C GLY A 289 21.75 -6.40 13.38
N LEU A 290 22.41 -7.52 13.10
CA LEU A 290 23.27 -8.22 14.05
C LEU A 290 24.61 -7.51 14.29
N ALA A 291 25.01 -6.53 13.47
CA ALA A 291 26.19 -5.73 13.74
C ALA A 291 26.04 -4.84 15.00
N TYR A 292 24.81 -4.38 15.26
CA TYR A 292 24.48 -3.61 16.47
C TYR A 292 23.02 -3.92 16.90
N PRO A 293 22.74 -5.06 17.57
CA PRO A 293 21.38 -5.51 17.86
C PRO A 293 20.52 -4.52 18.66
N GLN A 294 21.15 -3.67 19.48
CA GLN A 294 20.46 -2.64 20.27
C GLN A 294 19.79 -1.57 19.40
N ILE A 295 20.14 -1.47 18.11
CA ILE A 295 19.55 -0.50 17.20
C ILE A 295 18.03 -0.67 17.08
N ILE A 296 17.54 -1.91 17.11
CA ILE A 296 16.14 -2.23 16.89
C ILE A 296 15.24 -1.61 17.97
N PRO A 297 15.45 -1.88 19.29
CA PRO A 297 14.65 -1.24 20.33
C PRO A 297 14.85 0.28 20.40
N ILE A 298 16.03 0.81 20.09
CA ILE A 298 16.28 2.25 20.06
C ILE A 298 15.44 2.92 18.96
N VAL A 299 15.50 2.39 17.74
CA VAL A 299 14.72 2.93 16.62
C VAL A 299 13.22 2.75 16.86
N LYS A 300 12.80 1.62 17.45
CA LYS A 300 11.39 1.42 17.83
C LYS A 300 10.93 2.50 18.82
N ALA A 301 11.71 2.81 19.84
CA ALA A 301 11.39 3.87 20.80
C ALA A 301 11.32 5.26 20.13
N ALA A 302 12.23 5.57 19.21
CA ALA A 302 12.21 6.81 18.44
C ALA A 302 10.97 6.94 17.55
N VAL A 303 10.58 5.84 16.88
CA VAL A 303 9.35 5.78 16.06
C VAL A 303 8.10 5.97 16.93
N ASP A 304 8.04 5.34 18.11
CA ASP A 304 6.91 5.52 19.04
C ASP A 304 6.83 6.96 19.54
N ALA A 305 7.96 7.55 19.89
CA ALA A 305 8.03 8.97 20.29
C ALA A 305 7.56 9.89 19.14
N ALA A 306 8.02 9.63 17.91
CA ALA A 306 7.61 10.41 16.74
C ALA A 306 6.10 10.33 16.48
N ASN A 307 5.50 9.14 16.62
CA ASN A 307 4.06 8.96 16.47
C ASN A 307 3.25 9.61 17.61
N MET A 308 3.80 9.64 18.82
CA MET A 308 3.17 10.30 19.98
C MET A 308 3.21 11.82 19.87
N LEU A 309 4.34 12.40 19.44
CA LEU A 309 4.54 13.82 19.31
C LEU A 309 3.83 14.41 18.08
N GLY A 310 3.82 13.68 16.97
CA GLY A 310 3.33 14.19 15.70
C GLY A 310 4.25 15.26 15.09
N LEU A 311 3.85 15.79 13.93
CA LEU A 311 4.55 16.90 13.27
C LEU A 311 4.16 18.24 13.90
N PRO A 312 5.11 19.18 14.06
CA PRO A 312 6.49 19.16 13.54
C PRO A 312 7.54 18.53 14.46
N GLU A 313 7.24 18.19 15.71
CA GLU A 313 8.21 17.74 16.72
C GLU A 313 8.76 16.33 16.45
N ALA A 314 8.02 15.49 15.74
CA ALA A 314 8.43 14.14 15.32
C ALA A 314 9.81 14.11 14.61
N ARG A 315 10.24 15.24 13.99
CA ARG A 315 11.53 15.38 13.34
C ARG A 315 12.72 15.12 14.27
N ILE A 316 12.58 15.45 15.58
CA ILE A 316 13.68 15.40 16.54
C ILE A 316 14.09 13.95 16.83
N PRO A 317 13.21 13.08 17.37
CA PRO A 317 13.58 11.69 17.63
C PRO A 317 13.93 10.91 16.35
N LEU A 318 13.34 11.27 15.20
CA LEU A 318 13.65 10.62 13.94
C LEU A 318 15.03 11.01 13.41
N ALA A 319 15.46 12.27 13.56
CA ALA A 319 16.79 12.71 13.15
C ALA A 319 17.88 11.96 13.92
N ASP A 320 17.76 11.86 15.25
CA ASP A 320 18.70 11.11 16.08
C ASP A 320 18.79 9.64 15.66
N ALA A 321 17.65 9.01 15.44
CA ALA A 321 17.59 7.61 15.03
C ALA A 321 18.16 7.37 13.62
N VAL A 322 17.91 8.28 12.68
CA VAL A 322 18.46 8.22 11.31
C VAL A 322 19.98 8.34 11.32
N ILE A 323 20.52 9.31 12.07
CA ILE A 323 21.97 9.48 12.23
C ILE A 323 22.57 8.20 12.83
N LEU A 324 21.96 7.66 13.88
CA LEU A 324 22.43 6.44 14.53
C LEU A 324 22.44 5.25 13.56
N VAL A 325 21.38 5.04 12.78
CA VAL A 325 21.31 3.96 11.77
C VAL A 325 22.35 4.18 10.67
N ALA A 326 22.49 5.41 10.16
CA ALA A 326 23.46 5.72 9.11
C ALA A 326 24.90 5.49 9.55
N THR A 327 25.24 5.85 10.80
CA THR A 327 26.61 5.75 11.34
C THR A 327 26.92 4.41 12.01
N SER A 328 25.95 3.51 12.18
CA SER A 328 26.18 2.18 12.79
C SER A 328 26.91 1.23 11.84
N PRO A 329 27.65 0.24 12.36
CA PRO A 329 28.18 -0.86 11.56
C PRO A 329 27.03 -1.58 10.84
N LYS A 330 27.32 -2.13 9.66
CA LYS A 330 26.31 -2.78 8.81
C LYS A 330 26.42 -4.29 8.83
N SER A 331 25.27 -4.98 8.82
CA SER A 331 25.16 -6.42 8.60
C SER A 331 23.79 -6.77 8.07
N ASN A 332 23.71 -7.38 6.90
CA ASN A 332 22.50 -7.94 6.34
C ASN A 332 22.44 -9.47 6.43
N THR A 333 23.26 -10.06 7.29
CA THR A 333 23.38 -11.53 7.42
C THR A 333 22.06 -12.20 7.81
N GLY A 334 21.24 -11.53 8.61
CA GLY A 334 19.92 -12.02 9.01
C GLY A 334 18.94 -12.07 7.83
N GLU A 335 18.86 -11.00 7.03
CA GLU A 335 18.05 -10.95 5.81
C GLU A 335 18.50 -12.01 4.81
N ALA A 336 19.79 -12.06 4.48
CA ALA A 336 20.34 -13.03 3.55
C ALA A 336 20.09 -14.47 4.02
N ALA A 337 20.07 -14.74 5.33
CA ALA A 337 19.80 -16.06 5.87
C ALA A 337 18.33 -16.47 5.68
N ILE A 338 17.39 -15.59 6.01
CA ILE A 338 15.97 -15.91 5.85
C ILE A 338 15.58 -16.01 4.37
N ASP A 339 16.16 -15.22 3.49
CA ASP A 339 15.90 -15.28 2.06
C ASP A 339 16.37 -16.61 1.45
N ARG A 340 17.54 -17.11 1.85
CA ARG A 340 18.00 -18.47 1.46
C ARG A 340 17.05 -19.55 1.94
N ALA A 341 16.56 -19.45 3.17
CA ALA A 341 15.59 -20.40 3.72
C ALA A 341 14.26 -20.35 2.97
N LEU A 342 13.75 -19.15 2.69
CA LEU A 342 12.51 -18.95 1.91
C LEU A 342 12.63 -19.48 0.49
N ALA A 343 13.79 -19.32 -0.15
CA ALA A 343 14.04 -19.85 -1.48
C ALA A 343 13.96 -21.41 -1.51
N ASP A 344 14.51 -22.06 -0.48
CA ASP A 344 14.40 -23.52 -0.37
C ASP A 344 12.95 -23.98 -0.15
N VAL A 345 12.20 -23.31 0.73
CA VAL A 345 10.78 -23.60 0.99
C VAL A 345 9.93 -23.41 -0.26
N ARG A 346 10.11 -22.29 -0.98
CA ARG A 346 9.40 -22.00 -2.23
C ARG A 346 9.71 -23.00 -3.35
N ALA A 347 10.91 -23.55 -3.33
CA ALA A 347 11.31 -24.61 -4.26
C ALA A 347 10.88 -26.02 -3.82
N GLY A 348 10.09 -26.14 -2.76
CA GLY A 348 9.66 -27.45 -2.23
C GLY A 348 10.74 -28.25 -1.51
N ARG A 349 11.89 -27.66 -1.26
CA ARG A 349 13.03 -28.30 -0.58
C ARG A 349 12.92 -28.11 0.93
N SER A 350 11.97 -28.76 1.59
CA SER A 350 11.84 -28.73 3.05
C SER A 350 11.86 -30.12 3.67
N GLY A 351 11.07 -31.06 3.16
CA GLY A 351 10.97 -32.40 3.71
C GLY A 351 10.20 -32.48 5.04
N PRO A 352 9.98 -33.71 5.56
CA PRO A 352 9.29 -33.91 6.84
C PRO A 352 10.15 -33.45 8.03
N ILE A 353 9.49 -32.95 9.07
CA ILE A 353 10.16 -32.56 10.32
C ILE A 353 10.76 -33.81 10.98
N PRO A 354 12.05 -33.76 11.42
CA PRO A 354 12.68 -34.85 12.15
C PRO A 354 11.85 -35.31 13.34
N ARG A 355 11.74 -36.65 13.52
CA ARG A 355 10.82 -37.22 14.52
C ARG A 355 11.04 -36.68 15.94
N GLN A 356 12.29 -36.51 16.35
CA GLN A 356 12.64 -36.01 17.69
C GLN A 356 12.18 -34.57 17.94
N LEU A 357 11.87 -33.80 16.90
CA LEU A 357 11.41 -32.40 17.00
C LEU A 357 9.88 -32.29 16.93
N GLN A 358 9.16 -33.38 16.60
CA GLN A 358 7.71 -33.37 16.51
C GLN A 358 7.07 -33.27 17.91
N ASN A 359 5.88 -32.69 17.97
CA ASN A 359 5.14 -32.54 19.22
C ASN A 359 4.75 -33.91 19.81
N LYS A 360 4.92 -34.10 21.10
CA LYS A 360 4.54 -35.32 21.87
C LYS A 360 3.04 -35.71 21.75
N HIS A 361 2.17 -34.76 21.45
CA HIS A 361 0.74 -35.00 21.25
C HIS A 361 0.40 -35.82 19.99
N TYR A 362 1.33 -35.95 19.07
CA TYR A 362 1.18 -36.83 17.88
C TYR A 362 1.55 -38.28 18.14
N ASP A 363 2.16 -38.59 19.30
CA ASP A 363 2.29 -39.97 19.71
C ASP A 363 0.91 -40.45 20.17
N GLY A 364 0.32 -41.43 19.50
CA GLY A 364 -1.01 -41.94 19.84
C GLY A 364 -1.17 -42.24 21.33
N ALA A 365 -2.40 -42.27 21.81
CA ALA A 365 -2.69 -42.51 23.25
C ALA A 365 -2.00 -43.78 23.81
N ASP A 366 -1.77 -44.76 22.91
CA ASP A 366 -1.20 -46.08 23.22
C ASP A 366 0.31 -46.20 22.98
N ALA A 367 0.99 -45.11 22.59
CA ALA A 367 2.43 -45.14 22.36
C ALA A 367 3.16 -45.38 23.71
N ALA A 368 3.95 -46.45 23.78
CA ALA A 368 4.70 -46.86 24.97
C ALA A 368 5.70 -45.80 25.42
N VAL A 369 6.22 -45.00 24.53
CA VAL A 369 7.14 -43.87 24.83
C VAL A 369 6.79 -42.69 23.94
N LYS A 370 6.52 -41.53 24.56
CA LYS A 370 6.16 -40.28 23.89
C LYS A 370 7.38 -39.33 23.77
N GLY A 371 7.53 -38.64 22.63
CA GLY A 371 8.60 -37.67 22.42
C GLY A 371 9.99 -38.27 22.41
N GLN A 372 10.13 -39.42 21.78
CA GLN A 372 11.38 -40.18 21.73
C GLN A 372 12.51 -39.40 21.05
N HIS A 373 13.70 -39.54 21.66
CA HIS A 373 14.99 -39.11 21.08
C HIS A 373 15.32 -37.62 21.11
N TYR A 374 14.42 -36.70 21.55
CA TYR A 374 14.81 -35.31 21.76
C TYR A 374 15.74 -35.19 22.96
N GLN A 375 16.92 -34.69 22.74
CA GLN A 375 17.90 -34.35 23.76
C GLN A 375 17.74 -32.89 24.16
N TYR A 376 17.35 -32.64 25.43
CA TYR A 376 17.12 -31.29 25.92
C TYR A 376 18.46 -30.58 26.17
N ALA A 377 18.78 -29.57 25.36
CA ALA A 377 20.09 -28.96 25.36
C ALA A 377 20.54 -28.41 26.74
N HIS A 378 19.61 -27.98 27.59
CA HIS A 378 19.92 -27.47 28.92
C HIS A 378 20.45 -28.56 29.91
N ASP A 379 20.26 -29.83 29.60
CA ASP A 379 20.78 -30.96 30.37
C ASP A 379 22.27 -31.25 30.05
N PHE A 380 22.83 -30.57 29.04
CA PHE A 380 24.19 -30.76 28.56
C PHE A 380 25.08 -29.56 28.85
N ALA A 381 26.39 -29.81 28.91
CA ALA A 381 27.40 -28.77 29.12
C ALA A 381 27.30 -27.68 28.03
N ASN A 382 27.46 -26.41 28.45
CA ASN A 382 27.27 -25.25 27.60
C ASN A 382 25.90 -25.13 26.93
N HIS A 383 24.89 -25.85 27.44
CA HIS A 383 23.53 -25.89 26.87
C HIS A 383 23.52 -26.25 25.37
N TRP A 384 24.41 -27.16 24.98
CA TRP A 384 24.51 -27.61 23.59
C TRP A 384 24.65 -29.13 23.50
N VAL A 385 23.99 -29.71 22.53
CA VAL A 385 24.06 -31.12 22.19
C VAL A 385 24.03 -31.29 20.67
N ASP A 386 24.83 -32.25 20.21
CA ASP A 386 24.87 -32.58 18.78
C ASP A 386 23.69 -33.44 18.38
N GLN A 387 22.63 -32.82 17.87
CA GLN A 387 21.49 -33.51 17.30
C GLN A 387 21.02 -32.82 16.01
N GLN A 388 20.34 -33.57 15.16
CA GLN A 388 19.83 -33.04 13.90
C GLN A 388 18.55 -32.22 14.11
N TYR A 389 18.53 -30.99 13.59
CA TYR A 389 17.40 -30.08 13.63
C TYR A 389 16.73 -29.87 12.27
N LEU A 390 17.48 -29.94 11.17
CA LEU A 390 16.92 -29.80 9.83
C LEU A 390 16.40 -31.14 9.29
N PRO A 391 15.37 -31.11 8.43
CA PRO A 391 14.90 -32.28 7.70
C PRO A 391 16.04 -32.97 6.91
N ASP A 392 15.92 -34.28 6.69
CA ASP A 392 16.96 -35.08 6.02
C ASP A 392 17.34 -34.52 4.63
N ALA A 393 16.35 -34.07 3.86
CA ALA A 393 16.55 -33.53 2.53
C ALA A 393 17.44 -32.26 2.50
N ILE A 394 17.55 -31.57 3.63
CA ILE A 394 18.28 -30.31 3.77
C ILE A 394 19.23 -30.30 4.98
N ARG A 395 19.56 -31.47 5.52
CA ARG A 395 20.35 -31.61 6.78
C ARG A 395 21.70 -30.86 6.75
N ASP A 396 22.30 -30.73 5.57
CA ASP A 396 23.61 -30.08 5.39
C ASP A 396 23.50 -28.61 4.99
N ARG A 397 22.28 -28.05 4.91
CA ARG A 397 22.09 -26.65 4.57
C ARG A 397 22.61 -25.73 5.67
N GLN A 398 23.22 -24.64 5.24
CA GLN A 398 23.62 -23.53 6.10
C GLN A 398 23.01 -22.25 5.56
N TYR A 399 22.02 -21.71 6.28
CA TYR A 399 21.35 -20.46 5.91
C TYR A 399 22.06 -19.25 6.48
N TYR A 400 22.42 -19.29 7.77
CA TYR A 400 23.12 -18.22 8.44
C TYR A 400 24.64 -18.38 8.33
N GLN A 401 25.29 -17.30 7.94
CA GLN A 401 26.75 -17.16 7.92
C GLN A 401 27.10 -15.92 8.73
N PHE A 402 28.07 -16.04 9.63
CA PHE A 402 28.49 -14.93 10.47
C PHE A 402 29.16 -13.84 9.65
N GLY A 403 28.73 -12.58 9.84
CA GLY A 403 29.40 -11.43 9.26
C GLY A 403 30.76 -11.15 9.91
N ASP A 404 31.52 -10.27 9.30
CA ASP A 404 32.85 -9.88 9.73
C ASP A 404 32.89 -8.78 10.82
N ASN A 405 31.72 -8.28 11.24
CA ASN A 405 31.60 -7.29 12.31
C ASN A 405 31.91 -7.89 13.70
N LYS A 406 32.24 -7.01 14.64
CA LYS A 406 32.70 -7.39 15.98
C LYS A 406 31.72 -8.32 16.73
N ASN A 407 30.42 -8.06 16.68
CA ASN A 407 29.44 -8.81 17.44
C ASN A 407 29.23 -10.22 16.87
N GLU A 408 29.14 -10.35 15.56
CA GLU A 408 28.97 -11.66 14.92
C GLU A 408 30.27 -12.49 15.00
N GLN A 409 31.45 -11.88 14.89
CA GLN A 409 32.70 -12.59 15.09
C GLN A 409 32.89 -13.06 16.54
N ALA A 410 32.47 -12.27 17.55
CA ALA A 410 32.45 -12.72 18.93
C ALA A 410 31.54 -13.92 19.16
N ALA A 411 30.34 -13.92 18.54
CA ALA A 411 29.42 -15.04 18.59
C ALA A 411 29.99 -16.27 17.86
N ALA A 412 30.61 -16.09 16.70
CA ALA A 412 31.29 -17.16 15.96
C ALA A 412 32.39 -17.84 16.80
N ALA A 413 33.26 -17.03 17.42
CA ALA A 413 34.32 -17.54 18.27
C ALA A 413 33.79 -18.31 19.51
N TYR A 414 32.70 -17.82 20.12
CA TYR A 414 32.03 -18.51 21.22
C TYR A 414 31.56 -19.89 20.80
N TRP A 415 30.82 -19.98 19.67
CA TRP A 415 30.27 -21.26 19.19
C TRP A 415 31.33 -22.20 18.62
N GLN A 416 32.38 -21.68 18.00
CA GLN A 416 33.50 -22.50 17.54
C GLN A 416 34.18 -23.23 18.72
N ARG A 417 34.36 -22.57 19.85
CA ARG A 417 34.92 -23.18 21.07
C ARG A 417 34.05 -24.31 21.61
N ILE A 418 32.71 -24.17 21.48
CA ILE A 418 31.79 -25.18 22.01
C ILE A 418 31.61 -26.34 21.05
N LYS A 419 31.44 -26.08 19.74
CA LYS A 419 31.09 -27.07 18.72
C LYS A 419 32.33 -27.75 18.07
N GLY A 420 33.49 -27.16 18.21
CA GLY A 420 34.73 -27.68 17.60
C GLY A 420 34.58 -27.85 16.08
N ASP A 421 34.91 -29.04 15.56
CA ASP A 421 34.85 -29.39 14.14
C ASP A 421 33.43 -29.39 13.53
N LYS A 422 32.41 -29.39 14.38
CA LYS A 422 30.98 -29.32 13.96
C LYS A 422 30.47 -27.90 13.76
N PHE A 423 31.32 -26.91 14.05
CA PHE A 423 30.97 -25.52 13.83
C PHE A 423 31.02 -25.17 12.32
N LYS A 424 29.89 -24.70 11.81
CA LYS A 424 29.81 -24.15 10.44
C LYS A 424 29.84 -22.62 10.56
N LYS A 425 30.87 -22.00 10.00
CA LYS A 425 31.08 -20.54 10.05
C LYS A 425 30.28 -19.81 8.98
#